data_733aaebcdd623253656a021900cf1a04
#
_entry.id   733aaebcdd623253656a021900cf1a04
#
_cell.length_a   1.000
_cell.length_b   1.000
_cell.length_c   1.000
_cell.angle_alpha   90.00
_cell.angle_beta   90.00
_cell.angle_gamma   90.00
#
_symmetry.space_group_name_H-M   'P 1'
#
loop_
_entity.id
_entity.type
_entity.pdbx_description
1 polymer ?
#
loop_
_entity_poly.entity_id
_entity_poly.type
_entity_poly.pdbx_seq_one_letter_code
_entity_poly.pdbx_strand_id
1 'polypeptide(L)'
;FAGEHRRLVAELDEKLAAAALGGNERARERHVSRGKLLPRERVDRLLDPGSPFLELAALAANGMYDDESPGAGIITGIGRVSERECVIVANDATVKGGTYYPMTVKK
;
A
#
# COMPACT_ATOMS: atom_id res chain seq x y z
N PHE A 1 29.51 6.44 -8.93
CA PHE A 1 28.26 7.24 -8.98
C PHE A 1 27.11 6.46 -9.61
N ALA A 2 27.24 6.08 -10.88
CA ALA A 2 26.15 5.40 -11.58
C ALA A 2 25.79 4.04 -10.94
N GLY A 3 26.80 3.26 -10.51
CA GLY A 3 26.57 1.97 -9.88
C GLY A 3 25.87 2.07 -8.53
N GLU A 4 26.26 3.05 -7.73
CA GLU A 4 25.63 3.29 -6.42
C GLU A 4 24.20 3.81 -6.57
N HIS A 5 23.99 4.72 -7.53
CA HIS A 5 22.67 5.23 -7.83
C HIS A 5 21.72 4.12 -8.27
N ARG A 6 22.18 3.22 -9.15
CA ARG A 6 21.40 2.06 -9.60
C ARG A 6 21.04 1.12 -8.44
N ARG A 7 21.98 0.91 -7.52
CA ARG A 7 21.75 0.10 -6.34
C ARG A 7 20.67 0.70 -5.45
N LEU A 8 20.73 2.02 -5.24
CA LEU A 8 19.73 2.73 -4.42
C LEU A 8 18.34 2.70 -5.06
N VAL A 9 18.26 2.88 -6.37
CA VAL A 9 16.99 2.79 -7.11
C VAL A 9 16.42 1.37 -7.03
N ALA A 10 17.27 0.34 -7.20
CA ALA A 10 16.84 -1.04 -7.09
C ALA A 10 16.35 -1.38 -5.68
N GLU A 11 17.01 -0.86 -4.65
CA GLU A 11 16.59 -1.02 -3.27
C GLU A 11 15.24 -0.35 -3.00
N LEU A 12 15.04 0.86 -3.54
CA LEU A 12 13.75 1.56 -3.43
C LEU A 12 12.64 0.78 -4.14
N ASP A 13 12.90 0.32 -5.35
CA ASP A 13 11.91 -0.47 -6.12
C ASP A 13 11.52 -1.75 -5.38
N GLU A 14 12.48 -2.42 -4.76
CA GLU A 14 12.25 -3.62 -3.96
C GLU A 14 11.36 -3.33 -2.76
N LYS A 15 11.63 -2.24 -2.04
CA LYS A 15 10.82 -1.83 -0.89
C LYS A 15 9.41 -1.42 -1.29
N LEU A 16 9.26 -0.70 -2.40
CA LEU A 16 7.94 -0.32 -2.93
C LEU A 16 7.14 -1.56 -3.35
N ALA A 17 7.78 -2.51 -4.01
CA ALA A 17 7.13 -3.76 -4.41
C ALA A 17 6.68 -4.58 -3.19
N ALA A 18 7.52 -4.67 -2.16
CA ALA A 18 7.18 -5.37 -0.93
C ALA A 18 6.02 -4.68 -0.20
N ALA A 19 6.04 -3.34 -0.12
CA ALA A 19 4.95 -2.58 0.50
C ALA A 19 3.64 -2.74 -0.27
N ALA A 20 3.69 -2.84 -1.60
CA ALA A 20 2.52 -3.02 -2.43
C ALA A 20 1.83 -4.37 -2.21
N LEU A 21 2.56 -5.40 -1.78
CA LEU A 21 1.98 -6.70 -1.45
C LEU A 21 1.13 -6.66 -0.17
N GLY A 22 1.41 -5.73 0.74
CA GLY A 22 0.70 -5.63 2.01
C GLY A 22 1.12 -6.71 3.00
N GLY A 23 0.16 -7.44 3.54
CA GLY A 23 0.42 -8.49 4.51
C GLY A 23 1.18 -9.68 3.94
N ASN A 24 1.50 -10.65 4.78
CA ASN A 24 2.21 -11.85 4.33
C ASN A 24 1.33 -12.69 3.39
N GLU A 25 1.95 -13.65 2.72
CA GLU A 25 1.27 -14.50 1.74
C GLU A 25 0.08 -15.24 2.35
N ARG A 26 0.23 -15.76 3.55
CA ARG A 26 -0.83 -16.49 4.24
C ARG A 26 -2.05 -15.60 4.52
N ALA A 27 -1.81 -14.37 4.97
CA ALA A 27 -2.88 -13.40 5.22
C ALA A 27 -3.59 -13.01 3.92
N ARG A 28 -2.83 -12.80 2.85
CA ARG A 28 -3.37 -12.47 1.53
C ARG A 28 -4.21 -13.61 0.97
N GLU A 29 -3.73 -14.84 1.05
CA GLU A 29 -4.47 -16.02 0.59
C GLU A 29 -5.78 -16.20 1.36
N ARG A 30 -5.74 -16.00 2.68
CA ARG A 30 -6.94 -16.09 3.52
C ARG A 30 -7.96 -15.03 3.11
N HIS A 31 -7.51 -13.82 2.83
CA HIS A 31 -8.37 -12.71 2.41
C HIS A 31 -9.07 -13.02 1.09
N VAL A 32 -8.31 -13.46 0.10
CA VAL A 32 -8.81 -13.83 -1.22
C VAL A 32 -9.74 -15.04 -1.15
N SER A 33 -9.42 -16.04 -0.33
CA SER A 33 -10.25 -17.24 -0.18
C SER A 33 -11.63 -16.94 0.39
N ARG A 34 -11.78 -15.82 1.09
CA ARG A 34 -13.08 -15.35 1.59
C ARG A 34 -13.87 -14.54 0.57
N GLY A 35 -13.42 -14.47 -0.68
CA GLY A 35 -14.05 -13.72 -1.75
C GLY A 35 -13.84 -12.22 -1.68
N LYS A 36 -12.84 -11.76 -0.94
CA LYS A 36 -12.55 -10.33 -0.78
C LYS A 36 -11.43 -9.90 -1.73
N LEU A 37 -11.54 -8.66 -2.21
CA LEU A 37 -10.49 -8.04 -2.99
C LEU A 37 -9.38 -7.52 -2.05
N LEU A 38 -8.14 -7.57 -2.51
CA LEU A 38 -7.05 -6.90 -1.83
C LEU A 38 -7.25 -5.37 -1.93
N PRO A 39 -6.72 -4.58 -0.97
CA PRO A 39 -7.00 -3.15 -0.93
C PRO A 39 -6.57 -2.39 -2.18
N ARG A 40 -5.45 -2.75 -2.80
CA ARG A 40 -5.02 -2.09 -4.03
C ARG A 40 -5.95 -2.40 -5.21
N GLU A 41 -6.52 -3.58 -5.25
CA GLU A 41 -7.53 -3.92 -6.25
C GLU A 41 -8.82 -3.12 -6.04
N ARG A 42 -9.19 -2.88 -4.79
CA ARG A 42 -10.33 -2.04 -4.45
C ARG A 42 -10.13 -0.60 -4.88
N VAL A 43 -8.94 -0.05 -4.62
CA VAL A 43 -8.58 1.30 -5.05
C VAL A 43 -8.61 1.39 -6.58
N ASP A 44 -8.02 0.41 -7.25
CA ASP A 44 -7.99 0.39 -8.72
C ASP A 44 -9.38 0.36 -9.33
N ARG A 45 -10.30 -0.40 -8.74
CA ARG A 45 -11.70 -0.45 -9.20
C ARG A 45 -12.50 0.79 -8.87
N LEU A 46 -12.13 1.50 -7.81
CA LEU A 46 -12.78 2.75 -7.41
C LEU A 46 -12.43 3.89 -8.36
N LEU A 47 -11.18 3.93 -8.81
CA LEU A 47 -10.68 4.98 -9.69
C LEU A 47 -11.33 4.92 -11.07
N ASP A 48 -11.47 6.08 -11.69
CA ASP A 48 -11.91 6.16 -13.07
C ASP A 48 -10.94 5.40 -13.99
N PRO A 49 -11.44 4.65 -14.99
CA PRO A 49 -10.58 3.89 -15.89
C PRO A 49 -9.49 4.75 -16.54
N GLY A 50 -8.25 4.30 -16.46
CA GLY A 50 -7.10 4.99 -17.07
C GLY A 50 -6.66 6.24 -16.33
N SER A 51 -7.27 6.61 -15.21
CA SER A 51 -6.83 7.77 -14.43
C SER A 51 -5.67 7.42 -13.52
N PRO A 52 -4.75 8.36 -13.25
CA PRO A 52 -3.60 8.11 -12.39
C PRO A 52 -4.00 8.11 -10.91
N PHE A 53 -3.22 7.39 -10.10
CA PHE A 53 -3.31 7.43 -8.65
C PHE A 53 -1.99 7.93 -8.07
N LEU A 54 -2.03 9.03 -7.33
CA LEU A 54 -0.87 9.55 -6.63
C LEU A 54 -0.86 8.99 -5.21
N GLU A 55 -0.11 7.94 -4.99
CA GLU A 55 0.04 7.34 -3.66
C GLU A 55 0.96 8.18 -2.78
N LEU A 56 0.54 8.42 -1.55
CA LEU A 56 1.29 9.18 -0.56
C LEU A 56 1.84 8.24 0.52
N ALA A 57 3.11 8.48 0.89
CA ALA A 57 3.77 7.76 1.99
C ALA A 57 3.71 6.23 1.87
N ALA A 58 3.99 5.70 0.68
CA ALA A 58 3.93 4.26 0.41
C ALA A 58 4.85 3.42 1.33
N LEU A 59 5.96 4.00 1.79
CA LEU A 59 6.91 3.34 2.68
C LEU A 59 6.76 3.73 4.15
N ALA A 60 5.64 4.31 4.56
CA ALA A 60 5.39 4.60 5.96
C ALA A 60 5.57 3.33 6.80
N ALA A 61 6.16 3.49 7.98
CA ALA A 61 6.52 2.41 8.90
C ALA A 61 7.61 1.44 8.39
N ASN A 62 8.30 1.77 7.29
CA ASN A 62 9.45 0.97 6.84
C ASN A 62 10.51 0.93 7.94
N GLY A 63 10.96 -0.29 8.29
CA GLY A 63 11.91 -0.49 9.37
C GLY A 63 11.31 -0.40 10.78
N MET A 64 10.01 -0.23 10.92
CA MET A 64 9.29 -0.18 12.18
C MET A 64 8.46 -1.45 12.39
N TYR A 65 8.18 -1.77 13.66
CA TYR A 65 7.33 -2.93 14.01
C TYR A 65 7.81 -4.25 13.38
N ASP A 66 9.17 -4.44 13.30
CA ASP A 66 9.80 -5.60 12.65
C ASP A 66 9.32 -5.79 11.20
N ASP A 67 9.02 -4.69 10.50
CA ASP A 67 8.47 -4.66 9.14
C ASP A 67 7.16 -5.45 8.97
N GLU A 68 6.41 -5.61 10.04
CA GLU A 68 5.11 -6.30 10.02
C GLU A 68 3.96 -5.41 9.54
N SER A 69 4.22 -4.11 9.37
CA SER A 69 3.19 -3.14 8.95
C SER A 69 3.62 -2.35 7.71
N PRO A 70 3.79 -3.02 6.56
CA PRO A 70 4.18 -2.32 5.34
C PRO A 70 3.16 -1.26 4.95
N GLY A 71 3.65 -0.08 4.55
CA GLY A 71 2.78 1.04 4.23
C GLY A 71 1.95 1.54 5.42
N ALA A 72 2.35 1.19 6.65
CA ALA A 72 1.60 1.43 7.89
C ALA A 72 0.19 0.79 7.88
N GLY A 73 -0.02 -0.24 7.07
CA GLY A 73 -1.30 -0.97 6.99
C GLY A 73 -2.44 -0.18 6.36
N ILE A 74 -2.14 0.92 5.68
CA ILE A 74 -3.15 1.77 5.07
C ILE A 74 -2.62 2.40 3.79
N ILE A 75 -3.42 2.40 2.74
CA ILE A 75 -3.10 3.04 1.47
C ILE A 75 -3.71 4.44 1.50
N THR A 76 -2.91 5.44 1.19
CA THR A 76 -3.37 6.83 1.12
C THR A 76 -2.92 7.46 -0.19
N GLY A 77 -3.78 8.26 -0.80
CA GLY A 77 -3.43 8.89 -2.06
C GLY A 77 -4.51 9.82 -2.59
N ILE A 78 -4.25 10.34 -3.78
CA ILE A 78 -5.15 11.22 -4.50
C ILE A 78 -5.46 10.56 -5.84
N GLY A 79 -6.73 10.41 -6.16
CA GLY A 79 -7.15 9.83 -7.42
C GLY A 79 -8.48 10.41 -7.88
N ARG A 80 -8.86 10.05 -9.10
CA ARG A 80 -10.11 10.53 -9.69
C ARG A 80 -11.20 9.49 -9.55
N VAL A 81 -12.32 9.89 -8.97
CA VAL A 81 -13.53 9.05 -8.83
C VAL A 81 -14.70 9.83 -9.39
N SER A 82 -15.41 9.28 -10.37
CA SER A 82 -16.52 9.93 -11.03
C SER A 82 -16.20 11.34 -11.49
N GLU A 83 -15.03 11.50 -12.14
CA GLU A 83 -14.50 12.74 -12.70
C GLU A 83 -14.10 13.80 -11.66
N ARG A 84 -14.05 13.44 -10.38
CA ARG A 84 -13.63 14.34 -9.28
C ARG A 84 -12.35 13.84 -8.63
N GLU A 85 -11.46 14.74 -8.31
CA GLU A 85 -10.28 14.41 -7.51
C GLU A 85 -10.67 14.18 -6.07
N CYS A 86 -10.27 13.03 -5.54
CA CYS A 86 -10.60 12.61 -4.18
C CYS A 86 -9.36 12.19 -3.42
N VAL A 87 -9.34 12.44 -2.12
CA VAL A 87 -8.40 11.80 -1.22
C VAL A 87 -8.95 10.41 -0.93
N ILE A 88 -8.11 9.39 -1.14
CA ILE A 88 -8.49 7.99 -0.98
C ILE A 88 -7.71 7.42 0.19
N VAL A 89 -8.42 6.75 1.10
CA VAL A 89 -7.86 6.06 2.25
C VAL A 89 -8.41 4.65 2.26
N ALA A 90 -7.54 3.65 2.22
CA ALA A 90 -7.94 2.26 2.19
C ALA A 90 -7.14 1.44 3.22
N ASN A 91 -7.83 0.84 4.17
CA ASN A 91 -7.22 -0.06 5.14
C ASN A 91 -6.81 -1.36 4.47
N ASP A 92 -5.67 -1.90 4.90
CA ASP A 92 -5.22 -3.21 4.47
C ASP A 92 -5.50 -4.24 5.58
N ALA A 93 -6.55 -5.01 5.39
CA ALA A 93 -6.94 -6.05 6.35
C ALA A 93 -5.94 -7.22 6.39
N THR A 94 -5.03 -7.32 5.43
CA THR A 94 -3.98 -8.35 5.43
C THR A 94 -2.78 -7.97 6.30
N VAL A 95 -2.72 -6.70 6.73
CA VAL A 95 -1.72 -6.21 7.67
C VAL A 95 -2.35 -6.17 9.06
N LYS A 96 -1.98 -7.12 9.91
CA LYS A 96 -2.48 -7.24 11.28
C LYS A 96 -4.01 -7.14 11.41
N GLY A 97 -4.75 -7.73 10.46
CA GLY A 97 -6.20 -7.72 10.47
C GLY A 97 -6.84 -6.35 10.33
N GLY A 98 -6.10 -5.34 9.88
CA GLY A 98 -6.58 -3.97 9.75
C GLY A 98 -6.46 -3.14 11.02
N THR A 99 -5.75 -3.62 12.04
CA THR A 99 -5.52 -2.85 13.28
C THR A 99 -4.55 -1.70 13.02
N TYR A 100 -4.68 -0.64 13.81
CA TYR A 100 -3.86 0.56 13.67
C TYR A 100 -2.69 0.57 14.63
N TYR A 101 -1.50 0.82 14.08
CA TYR A 101 -0.34 1.24 14.84
C TYR A 101 -0.30 2.77 14.95
N PRO A 102 0.54 3.33 15.84
CA PRO A 102 0.68 4.78 15.91
C PRO A 102 1.03 5.43 14.57
N MET A 103 1.88 4.79 13.76
CA MET A 103 2.25 5.30 12.44
C MET A 103 1.08 5.23 11.45
N THR A 104 0.16 4.28 11.59
CA THR A 104 -1.05 4.21 10.76
C THR A 104 -1.89 5.49 10.95
N VAL A 105 -2.05 5.92 12.17
CA VAL A 105 -2.81 7.14 12.50
C VAL A 105 -2.11 8.40 12.01
N LYS A 106 -0.76 8.41 12.04
CA LYS A 106 0.03 9.56 11.58
C LYS A 106 0.08 9.67 10.05
N LYS A 107 -0.13 8.59 9.36
CA LYS A 107 -0.15 8.60 7.91
C LYS A 107 -1.40 9.32 7.39
#